data_99d5f25889c297ff8f7228982e2a2b93
#
_entry.id   99d5f25889c297ff8f7228982e2a2b93
#
_cell.length_a   1.000
_cell.length_b   1.000
_cell.length_c   1.000
_cell.angle_alpha   90.00
_cell.angle_beta   90.00
_cell.angle_gamma   90.00
#
_symmetry.space_group_name_H-M   'P 1'
#
loop_
_entity.id
_entity.type
_entity.pdbx_description
1 polymer ?
#
loop_
_entity_poly.entity_id
_entity_poly.type
_entity_poly.pdbx_seq_one_letter_code
_entity_poly.pdbx_strand_id
1 'polypeptide(L)'
;DTKISIAKNAFGNENNDPRLYGASSKKDNDVTIITKGVFTSCNKNDECPPWSIQASEIIHDKKAKKLTYKNALLKIYNIPVLYFPRFFHPDPTVKRQSGLLQPRINSSNVLGSSLNIPYYHVISDNKDITFNPTFFDGDLDMWQNEYRQQNIKSSFIANFGLTTNYESDYQKEKKNISHLFSNFNIDLDLDNFIDSDLNLFIEKTNKDTFLKVFNSNLIDNEVKPKDSNVLFSGLKFYLNHEDFLIDGGLSSYENLNKKNSDRYQYILPYYNLSTRIYSNDLGNVDFYSNGNNVLQNTNNLKTTIVNNFKLTSDDYIISRFGLKNNLNLYFKNVNTVAKNDPIYKESPQSELMNITEIQTSLPQIRKNNLKTEVLTPKLSLRFNPTDMKNHTNSERKIDTNNIFSLERLGLSDSFESGKSLTVGVDYLNQNLVEDNEYGVKLATVYRNTNEDSIPLTSTLNKEKSYLFGAINFKQSDFLNLEYNFAANDDNEINDHSIELDLTINNFVTNFNFIEEG
;
A
#
# COMPACT_ATOMS: atom_id res chain seq x y z
N ASP A 1 -30.20 44.44 -13.26
CA ASP A 1 -29.23 43.33 -13.03
C ASP A 1 -30.01 42.06 -12.78
N THR A 2 -30.10 41.21 -13.81
CA THR A 2 -30.78 39.91 -13.69
C THR A 2 -29.75 38.87 -13.21
N LYS A 3 -29.81 38.52 -11.92
CA LYS A 3 -29.00 37.44 -11.36
C LYS A 3 -29.61 36.12 -11.78
N ILE A 4 -28.88 35.34 -12.63
CA ILE A 4 -29.28 33.99 -13.01
C ILE A 4 -28.39 33.06 -12.21
N SER A 5 -28.93 32.41 -11.17
CA SER A 5 -28.23 31.33 -10.48
C SER A 5 -28.44 30.01 -11.24
N ILE A 6 -27.35 29.40 -11.70
CA ILE A 6 -27.35 28.02 -12.21
C ILE A 6 -27.40 27.07 -11.01
N ALA A 7 -28.26 26.07 -11.07
CA ALA A 7 -28.69 25.23 -9.96
C ALA A 7 -27.54 24.65 -9.09
N LYS A 8 -27.72 24.73 -7.78
CA LYS A 8 -26.81 24.37 -6.69
C LYS A 8 -26.46 22.89 -6.53
N ASN A 9 -27.07 21.97 -7.27
CA ASN A 9 -27.09 20.55 -6.88
C ASN A 9 -26.24 19.60 -7.75
N ALA A 10 -25.24 20.07 -8.47
CA ALA A 10 -24.49 19.19 -9.39
C ALA A 10 -23.11 18.71 -8.88
N PHE A 11 -22.57 19.27 -7.81
CA PHE A 11 -21.24 18.87 -7.30
C PHE A 11 -21.24 18.80 -5.79
N GLY A 12 -20.94 17.62 -5.25
CA GLY A 12 -20.77 17.33 -3.83
C GLY A 12 -19.50 17.92 -3.18
N ASN A 13 -18.96 19.03 -3.71
CA ASN A 13 -17.91 19.84 -3.08
C ASN A 13 -18.53 21.15 -2.62
N GLU A 14 -18.63 21.34 -1.34
CA GLU A 14 -19.20 22.53 -0.67
C GLU A 14 -18.52 23.86 -1.04
N ASN A 15 -17.37 23.84 -1.74
CA ASN A 15 -16.54 25.01 -2.02
C ASN A 15 -16.67 25.60 -3.43
N ASN A 16 -17.43 25.00 -4.36
CA ASN A 16 -17.61 25.51 -5.73
C ASN A 16 -19.06 25.96 -5.97
N ASP A 17 -19.30 27.28 -6.07
CA ASP A 17 -20.60 27.89 -6.38
C ASP A 17 -20.58 28.57 -7.75
N PRO A 18 -20.84 27.84 -8.87
CA PRO A 18 -20.83 28.42 -10.21
C PRO A 18 -21.87 29.52 -10.36
N ARG A 19 -21.42 30.71 -10.74
CA ARG A 19 -22.25 31.92 -10.88
C ARG A 19 -22.12 32.51 -12.27
N LEU A 20 -23.26 32.90 -12.83
CA LEU A 20 -23.33 33.55 -14.12
C LEU A 20 -24.13 34.85 -13.96
N TYR A 21 -23.52 35.96 -14.33
CA TYR A 21 -24.11 37.29 -14.33
C TYR A 21 -24.13 37.86 -15.73
N GLY A 22 -25.03 38.77 -16.01
CA GLY A 22 -25.07 39.48 -17.29
C GLY A 22 -25.94 40.73 -17.24
N ALA A 23 -25.73 41.64 -18.19
CA ALA A 23 -26.51 42.86 -18.34
C ALA A 23 -27.92 42.59 -18.83
N SER A 24 -28.14 41.59 -19.68
CA SER A 24 -29.43 41.13 -20.12
C SER A 24 -29.42 39.65 -20.45
N SER A 25 -30.58 39.00 -20.37
CA SER A 25 -30.74 37.59 -20.78
C SER A 25 -31.94 37.41 -21.66
N LYS A 26 -31.79 36.61 -22.72
CA LYS A 26 -32.86 36.15 -23.58
C LYS A 26 -32.90 34.64 -23.57
N LYS A 27 -34.04 34.05 -23.20
CA LYS A 27 -34.28 32.62 -23.21
C LYS A 27 -35.20 32.26 -24.36
N ASP A 28 -34.76 31.27 -25.16
CA ASP A 28 -35.55 30.67 -26.23
C ASP A 28 -35.43 29.15 -26.07
N ASN A 29 -36.51 28.51 -25.63
CA ASN A 29 -36.56 27.07 -25.31
C ASN A 29 -35.40 26.64 -24.40
N ASP A 30 -34.47 25.81 -24.91
CA ASP A 30 -33.33 25.25 -24.18
C ASP A 30 -32.07 26.12 -24.25
N VAL A 31 -32.11 27.24 -25.01
CA VAL A 31 -30.97 28.13 -25.18
C VAL A 31 -31.19 29.43 -24.41
N THR A 32 -30.25 29.80 -23.56
CA THR A 32 -30.23 31.08 -22.88
C THR A 32 -29.01 31.89 -23.33
N ILE A 33 -29.26 33.09 -23.87
CA ILE A 33 -28.21 34.01 -24.32
C ILE A 33 -28.11 35.14 -23.31
N ILE A 34 -26.90 35.36 -22.82
CA ILE A 34 -26.58 36.38 -21.81
C ILE A 34 -25.61 37.37 -22.44
N THR A 35 -25.98 38.64 -22.47
CA THR A 35 -25.15 39.69 -23.03
C THR A 35 -24.27 40.31 -21.94
N LYS A 36 -23.01 40.60 -22.24
CA LYS A 36 -21.99 41.11 -21.30
C LYS A 36 -21.92 40.22 -20.05
N GLY A 37 -21.74 38.91 -20.30
CA GLY A 37 -21.76 37.89 -19.26
C GLY A 37 -20.43 37.77 -18.52
N VAL A 38 -20.52 37.42 -17.24
CA VAL A 38 -19.39 37.05 -16.38
C VAL A 38 -19.70 35.73 -15.70
N PHE A 39 -18.78 34.78 -15.81
CA PHE A 39 -18.85 33.48 -15.17
C PHE A 39 -17.68 33.32 -14.19
N THR A 40 -17.97 32.75 -13.02
CA THR A 40 -16.97 32.31 -12.02
C THR A 40 -17.53 31.14 -11.21
N SER A 41 -16.66 30.26 -10.68
CA SER A 41 -17.02 29.23 -9.72
C SER A 41 -16.41 29.47 -8.32
N CYS A 42 -15.87 30.64 -8.05
CA CYS A 42 -15.30 31.01 -6.76
C CYS A 42 -16.36 31.14 -5.68
N ASN A 43 -15.96 31.06 -4.39
CA ASN A 43 -16.86 31.14 -3.25
C ASN A 43 -17.59 32.50 -3.23
N LYS A 44 -18.82 32.48 -2.74
CA LYS A 44 -19.74 33.66 -2.69
C LYS A 44 -19.25 34.76 -1.77
N ASN A 45 -18.43 34.43 -0.79
CA ASN A 45 -17.90 35.34 0.22
C ASN A 45 -16.65 36.12 -0.27
N ASP A 46 -16.10 35.75 -1.44
CA ASP A 46 -15.00 36.52 -2.03
C ASP A 46 -15.54 37.73 -2.75
N GLU A 47 -15.28 38.92 -2.21
CA GLU A 47 -15.68 40.20 -2.83
C GLU A 47 -15.08 40.36 -4.24
N CYS A 48 -13.89 39.84 -4.47
CA CYS A 48 -13.21 39.77 -5.76
C CYS A 48 -12.84 38.30 -6.08
N PRO A 49 -13.56 37.62 -6.99
CA PRO A 49 -13.27 36.24 -7.29
C PRO A 49 -11.84 36.11 -7.83
N PRO A 50 -11.05 35.14 -7.35
CA PRO A 50 -9.68 34.89 -7.82
C PRO A 50 -9.58 34.75 -9.34
N TRP A 51 -10.64 34.23 -9.99
CA TRP A 51 -10.73 34.18 -11.44
C TRP A 51 -12.18 34.39 -11.93
N SER A 52 -12.30 34.93 -13.14
CA SER A 52 -13.58 35.08 -13.84
C SER A 52 -13.39 35.06 -15.36
N ILE A 53 -14.42 34.62 -16.08
CA ILE A 53 -14.48 34.71 -17.54
C ILE A 53 -15.54 35.77 -17.88
N GLN A 54 -15.11 36.87 -18.47
CA GLN A 54 -15.98 37.91 -18.98
C GLN A 54 -16.12 37.76 -20.49
N ALA A 55 -17.35 37.81 -21.03
CA ALA A 55 -17.59 37.67 -22.46
C ALA A 55 -18.62 38.68 -22.95
N SER A 56 -18.55 39.05 -24.23
CA SER A 56 -19.56 39.87 -24.88
C SER A 56 -20.92 39.19 -24.90
N GLU A 57 -20.91 37.88 -25.08
CA GLU A 57 -22.11 37.03 -25.13
C GLU A 57 -21.77 35.64 -24.55
N ILE A 58 -22.64 35.12 -23.69
CA ILE A 58 -22.57 33.74 -23.17
C ILE A 58 -23.83 33.02 -23.60
N ILE A 59 -23.68 31.92 -24.29
CA ILE A 59 -24.76 31.08 -24.77
C ILE A 59 -24.78 29.80 -23.93
N HIS A 60 -25.78 29.60 -23.13
CA HIS A 60 -26.05 28.38 -22.38
C HIS A 60 -27.05 27.53 -23.14
N ASP A 61 -26.59 26.44 -23.75
CA ASP A 61 -27.39 25.43 -24.42
C ASP A 61 -27.59 24.24 -23.49
N LYS A 62 -28.80 24.14 -22.92
CA LYS A 62 -29.15 23.07 -21.97
C LYS A 62 -29.24 21.70 -22.61
N LYS A 63 -29.65 21.64 -23.89
CA LYS A 63 -29.74 20.37 -24.64
C LYS A 63 -28.36 19.84 -25.00
N ALA A 64 -27.49 20.72 -25.47
CA ALA A 64 -26.09 20.38 -25.76
C ALA A 64 -25.20 20.36 -24.48
N LYS A 65 -25.77 20.74 -23.31
CA LYS A 65 -25.08 20.79 -22.00
C LYS A 65 -23.74 21.54 -22.07
N LYS A 66 -23.73 22.72 -22.70
CA LYS A 66 -22.51 23.52 -22.85
C LYS A 66 -22.78 25.02 -22.70
N LEU A 67 -21.76 25.74 -22.23
CA LEU A 67 -21.69 27.19 -22.27
C LEU A 67 -20.67 27.63 -23.31
N THR A 68 -21.10 28.47 -24.24
CA THR A 68 -20.21 29.04 -25.28
C THR A 68 -20.07 30.54 -25.05
N TYR A 69 -18.84 31.03 -25.08
CA TYR A 69 -18.47 32.41 -24.85
C TYR A 69 -17.96 33.03 -26.14
N LYS A 70 -18.39 34.24 -26.45
CA LYS A 70 -17.88 35.05 -27.55
C LYS A 70 -17.06 36.21 -26.99
N ASN A 71 -15.89 36.47 -27.55
CA ASN A 71 -14.94 37.47 -27.10
C ASN A 71 -14.68 37.36 -25.59
N ALA A 72 -14.20 36.18 -25.17
CA ALA A 72 -13.99 35.88 -23.78
C ALA A 72 -12.64 36.42 -23.28
N LEU A 73 -12.66 37.05 -22.12
CA LEU A 73 -11.49 37.48 -21.37
C LEU A 73 -11.40 36.71 -20.07
N LEU A 74 -10.36 35.90 -19.91
CA LEU A 74 -10.02 35.31 -18.61
C LEU A 74 -9.35 36.37 -17.75
N LYS A 75 -9.89 36.60 -16.58
CA LYS A 75 -9.37 37.55 -15.58
C LYS A 75 -8.93 36.80 -14.33
N ILE A 76 -7.78 37.18 -13.80
CA ILE A 76 -7.26 36.77 -12.48
C ILE A 76 -7.21 38.02 -11.63
N TYR A 77 -7.91 38.03 -10.48
CA TYR A 77 -8.08 39.22 -9.63
C TYR A 77 -8.42 40.49 -10.42
N ASN A 78 -9.39 40.39 -11.35
CA ASN A 78 -9.81 41.44 -12.30
C ASN A 78 -8.80 41.88 -13.37
N ILE A 79 -7.59 41.33 -13.38
CA ILE A 79 -6.59 41.60 -14.41
C ILE A 79 -6.82 40.67 -15.62
N PRO A 80 -7.06 41.17 -16.84
CA PRO A 80 -7.21 40.33 -18.03
C PRO A 80 -5.88 39.67 -18.39
N VAL A 81 -5.83 38.34 -18.44
CA VAL A 81 -4.62 37.55 -18.70
C VAL A 81 -4.67 36.80 -20.03
N LEU A 82 -5.86 36.41 -20.50
CA LEU A 82 -6.01 35.69 -21.77
C LEU A 82 -7.29 36.12 -22.49
N TYR A 83 -7.20 36.22 -23.83
CA TYR A 83 -8.33 36.51 -24.71
C TYR A 83 -8.61 35.33 -25.63
N PHE A 84 -9.89 34.95 -25.72
CA PHE A 84 -10.39 33.92 -26.64
C PHE A 84 -11.51 34.50 -27.52
N PRO A 85 -11.38 34.54 -28.83
CA PRO A 85 -12.45 34.98 -29.74
C PRO A 85 -13.73 34.16 -29.55
N ARG A 86 -13.56 32.85 -29.36
CA ARG A 86 -14.62 31.91 -29.02
C ARG A 86 -14.06 30.81 -28.14
N PHE A 87 -14.76 30.55 -27.04
CA PHE A 87 -14.41 29.52 -26.05
C PHE A 87 -15.69 28.81 -25.60
N PHE A 88 -15.58 27.54 -25.22
CA PHE A 88 -16.70 26.82 -24.59
C PHE A 88 -16.19 25.91 -23.49
N HIS A 89 -17.04 25.71 -22.51
CA HIS A 89 -16.86 24.65 -21.52
C HIS A 89 -18.20 23.95 -21.25
N PRO A 90 -18.17 22.72 -20.67
CA PRO A 90 -19.38 21.99 -20.34
C PRO A 90 -20.19 22.75 -19.28
N ASP A 91 -21.52 22.53 -19.34
CA ASP A 91 -22.41 22.88 -18.24
C ASP A 91 -21.94 22.16 -16.95
N PRO A 92 -22.00 22.79 -15.78
CA PRO A 92 -21.62 22.15 -14.50
C PRO A 92 -22.36 20.84 -14.17
N THR A 93 -23.46 20.55 -14.84
CA THR A 93 -24.19 19.27 -14.68
C THR A 93 -23.58 18.10 -15.45
N VAL A 94 -22.61 18.37 -16.33
CA VAL A 94 -21.94 17.33 -17.13
C VAL A 94 -20.85 16.68 -16.32
N LYS A 95 -21.01 15.38 -16.03
CA LYS A 95 -20.03 14.61 -15.23
C LYS A 95 -18.71 14.38 -16.00
N ARG A 96 -18.76 14.18 -17.33
CA ARG A 96 -17.59 13.87 -18.17
C ARG A 96 -17.74 14.51 -19.54
N GLN A 97 -16.74 15.27 -19.99
CA GLN A 97 -16.71 15.86 -21.33
C GLN A 97 -15.28 15.92 -21.88
N SER A 98 -15.16 15.64 -23.17
CA SER A 98 -13.90 15.78 -23.91
C SER A 98 -13.44 17.23 -23.96
N GLY A 99 -12.13 17.43 -23.78
CA GLY A 99 -11.54 18.77 -23.82
C GLY A 99 -10.07 18.79 -23.40
N LEU A 100 -9.43 19.95 -23.59
CA LEU A 100 -8.08 20.20 -23.10
C LEU A 100 -8.10 20.25 -21.57
N LEU A 101 -7.16 19.56 -20.94
CA LEU A 101 -6.89 19.65 -19.52
C LEU A 101 -5.86 20.76 -19.25
N GLN A 102 -5.61 21.04 -17.97
CA GLN A 102 -4.65 22.06 -17.58
C GLN A 102 -3.26 21.74 -18.11
N PRO A 103 -2.64 22.62 -18.91
CA PRO A 103 -1.26 22.47 -19.32
C PRO A 103 -0.30 22.49 -18.14
N ARG A 104 0.81 21.76 -18.24
CA ARG A 104 1.85 21.69 -17.21
C ARG A 104 3.19 22.11 -17.82
N ILE A 105 3.93 22.90 -17.08
CA ILE A 105 5.31 23.24 -17.41
C ILE A 105 6.19 22.55 -16.36
N ASN A 106 7.18 21.82 -16.81
CA ASN A 106 8.15 21.15 -15.95
C ASN A 106 9.56 21.55 -16.40
N SER A 107 10.50 21.55 -15.45
CA SER A 107 11.92 21.77 -15.73
C SER A 107 12.74 20.71 -15.04
N SER A 108 13.67 20.12 -15.76
CA SER A 108 14.55 19.05 -15.29
C SER A 108 15.99 19.37 -15.68
N ASN A 109 16.93 19.08 -14.78
CA ASN A 109 18.36 19.24 -15.08
C ASN A 109 18.85 18.28 -16.17
N VAL A 110 18.11 17.20 -16.45
CA VAL A 110 18.48 16.16 -17.43
C VAL A 110 17.80 16.39 -18.79
N LEU A 111 16.53 16.84 -18.78
CA LEU A 111 15.71 16.93 -19.98
C LEU A 111 15.40 18.37 -20.40
N GLY A 112 15.86 19.38 -19.62
CA GLY A 112 15.51 20.78 -19.86
C GLY A 112 14.08 21.12 -19.47
N SER A 113 13.53 22.17 -20.08
CA SER A 113 12.14 22.59 -19.88
C SER A 113 11.20 21.79 -20.76
N SER A 114 9.99 21.55 -20.29
CA SER A 114 8.97 20.84 -21.05
C SER A 114 7.60 21.46 -20.88
N LEU A 115 6.79 21.38 -21.94
CA LEU A 115 5.39 21.78 -21.97
C LEU A 115 4.53 20.56 -22.26
N ASN A 116 3.63 20.24 -21.35
CA ASN A 116 2.66 19.16 -21.48
C ASN A 116 1.27 19.76 -21.74
N ILE A 117 0.57 19.29 -22.77
CA ILE A 117 -0.76 19.76 -23.15
C ILE A 117 -1.73 18.58 -23.27
N PRO A 118 -2.33 18.13 -22.17
CA PRO A 118 -3.18 16.95 -22.21
C PRO A 118 -4.55 17.23 -22.81
N TYR A 119 -5.08 16.25 -23.55
CA TYR A 119 -6.42 16.27 -24.11
C TYR A 119 -7.18 15.02 -23.65
N TYR A 120 -8.25 15.24 -22.92
CA TYR A 120 -9.16 14.19 -22.43
C TYR A 120 -10.25 13.92 -23.47
N HIS A 121 -10.47 12.67 -23.84
CA HIS A 121 -11.48 12.25 -24.79
C HIS A 121 -12.39 11.18 -24.18
N VAL A 122 -13.67 11.49 -24.07
CA VAL A 122 -14.73 10.57 -23.67
C VAL A 122 -15.13 9.73 -24.86
N ILE A 123 -14.92 8.41 -24.81
CA ILE A 123 -15.30 7.45 -25.85
C ILE A 123 -16.75 7.01 -25.63
N SER A 124 -17.09 6.69 -24.37
CA SER A 124 -18.43 6.30 -23.93
C SER A 124 -18.58 6.57 -22.44
N ASP A 125 -19.75 6.28 -21.86
CA ASP A 125 -20.00 6.50 -20.43
C ASP A 125 -19.03 5.75 -19.51
N ASN A 126 -18.46 4.66 -19.98
CA ASN A 126 -17.56 3.80 -19.21
C ASN A 126 -16.13 3.71 -19.78
N LYS A 127 -15.80 4.51 -20.81
CA LYS A 127 -14.49 4.50 -21.48
C LYS A 127 -14.02 5.90 -21.79
N ASP A 128 -12.74 6.12 -21.57
CA ASP A 128 -12.06 7.35 -21.98
C ASP A 128 -10.59 7.11 -22.33
N ILE A 129 -10.00 8.10 -22.99
CA ILE A 129 -8.59 8.17 -23.27
C ILE A 129 -8.10 9.59 -23.04
N THR A 130 -6.94 9.73 -22.39
CA THR A 130 -6.22 11.00 -22.27
C THR A 130 -4.98 10.94 -23.13
N PHE A 131 -4.91 11.79 -24.15
CA PHE A 131 -3.68 12.04 -24.91
C PHE A 131 -2.85 13.06 -24.15
N ASN A 132 -1.60 12.73 -23.86
CA ASN A 132 -0.75 13.53 -22.97
C ASN A 132 0.62 13.85 -23.61
N PRO A 133 0.65 14.60 -24.73
CA PRO A 133 1.89 14.99 -25.38
C PRO A 133 2.70 15.92 -24.48
N THR A 134 4.01 15.68 -24.42
CA THR A 134 4.98 16.54 -23.74
C THR A 134 6.09 16.90 -24.72
N PHE A 135 6.26 18.19 -24.95
CA PHE A 135 7.27 18.78 -25.82
C PHE A 135 8.42 19.32 -24.95
N PHE A 136 9.64 18.92 -25.26
CA PHE A 136 10.85 19.34 -24.53
C PHE A 136 11.64 20.39 -25.32
N ASP A 137 12.60 21.01 -24.67
CA ASP A 137 13.58 21.82 -25.35
C ASP A 137 14.37 20.95 -26.34
N GLY A 138 14.42 21.31 -27.58
CA GLY A 138 15.06 20.55 -28.65
C GLY A 138 14.11 19.60 -29.39
N ASP A 139 14.67 18.48 -29.87
CA ASP A 139 13.94 17.54 -30.76
C ASP A 139 13.24 16.40 -30.00
N LEU A 140 13.30 16.38 -28.68
CA LEU A 140 12.73 15.35 -27.83
C LEU A 140 11.23 15.57 -27.66
N ASP A 141 10.42 14.57 -27.99
CA ASP A 141 8.97 14.57 -27.76
C ASP A 141 8.53 13.29 -27.06
N MET A 142 7.59 13.41 -26.11
CA MET A 142 6.99 12.28 -25.43
C MET A 142 5.48 12.24 -25.68
N TRP A 143 5.02 11.18 -26.32
CA TRP A 143 3.61 10.90 -26.62
C TRP A 143 3.11 9.83 -25.65
N GLN A 144 2.54 10.27 -24.56
CA GLN A 144 1.98 9.39 -23.51
C GLN A 144 0.46 9.37 -23.60
N ASN A 145 -0.16 8.21 -23.39
CA ASN A 145 -1.60 8.05 -23.45
C ASN A 145 -2.07 7.23 -22.25
N GLU A 146 -3.18 7.61 -21.66
CA GLU A 146 -3.87 6.84 -20.64
C GLU A 146 -5.24 6.42 -21.15
N TYR A 147 -5.47 5.12 -21.24
CA TYR A 147 -6.79 4.56 -21.55
C TYR A 147 -7.41 3.98 -20.29
N ARG A 148 -8.70 4.27 -20.04
CA ARG A 148 -9.46 3.74 -18.92
C ARG A 148 -10.79 3.19 -19.39
N GLN A 149 -11.15 2.03 -18.82
CA GLN A 149 -12.45 1.42 -19.01
C GLN A 149 -12.95 0.84 -17.70
N GLN A 150 -14.19 1.17 -17.33
CA GLN A 150 -14.86 0.63 -16.16
C GLN A 150 -16.16 -0.04 -16.58
N ASN A 151 -16.26 -1.35 -16.39
CA ASN A 151 -17.48 -2.11 -16.54
C ASN A 151 -18.01 -2.49 -15.14
N ILE A 152 -19.16 -3.15 -15.08
CA ILE A 152 -19.76 -3.60 -13.80
C ILE A 152 -18.85 -4.59 -13.08
N LYS A 153 -18.26 -5.55 -13.81
CA LYS A 153 -17.42 -6.63 -13.26
C LYS A 153 -15.97 -6.56 -13.74
N SER A 154 -15.52 -5.49 -14.36
CA SER A 154 -14.13 -5.38 -14.77
C SER A 154 -13.68 -3.93 -14.90
N SER A 155 -12.40 -3.69 -14.61
CA SER A 155 -11.74 -2.41 -14.84
C SER A 155 -10.46 -2.63 -15.63
N PHE A 156 -10.16 -1.68 -16.51
CA PHE A 156 -8.92 -1.67 -17.26
C PHE A 156 -8.35 -0.26 -17.31
N ILE A 157 -7.09 -0.13 -16.95
CA ILE A 157 -6.29 1.08 -17.10
C ILE A 157 -4.99 0.73 -17.79
N ALA A 158 -4.59 1.53 -18.76
CA ALA A 158 -3.31 1.38 -19.44
C ALA A 158 -2.69 2.75 -19.70
N ASN A 159 -1.43 2.89 -19.30
CA ASN A 159 -0.55 4.00 -19.63
C ASN A 159 0.51 3.50 -20.61
N PHE A 160 0.49 4.03 -21.81
CA PHE A 160 1.41 3.62 -22.88
C PHE A 160 1.88 4.82 -23.68
N GLY A 161 3.09 4.72 -24.20
CA GLY A 161 3.63 5.84 -24.93
C GLY A 161 4.91 5.57 -25.70
N LEU A 162 5.26 6.57 -26.50
CA LEU A 162 6.46 6.63 -27.30
C LEU A 162 7.18 7.95 -27.03
N THR A 163 8.45 7.87 -26.67
CA THR A 163 9.36 9.03 -26.58
C THR A 163 10.32 8.97 -27.75
N THR A 164 10.33 10.00 -28.57
CA THR A 164 11.12 10.05 -29.81
C THR A 164 12.38 10.89 -29.62
N ASN A 165 13.43 10.57 -30.36
CA ASN A 165 14.69 11.34 -30.40
C ASN A 165 15.43 11.48 -29.06
N TYR A 166 15.26 10.53 -28.13
CA TYR A 166 16.00 10.55 -26.87
C TYR A 166 17.50 10.33 -27.12
N GLU A 167 18.30 11.26 -26.65
CA GLU A 167 19.76 11.20 -26.66
C GLU A 167 20.26 11.31 -25.21
N SER A 168 21.25 10.51 -24.84
CA SER A 168 21.89 10.62 -23.52
C SER A 168 23.34 11.06 -23.67
N ASP A 169 23.91 11.67 -22.64
CA ASP A 169 25.31 12.14 -22.63
C ASP A 169 26.33 11.05 -23.00
N TYR A 170 25.97 9.79 -22.73
CA TYR A 170 26.81 8.59 -23.01
C TYR A 170 26.54 7.94 -24.38
N GLN A 171 25.39 8.21 -25.00
CA GLN A 171 24.98 7.64 -26.28
C GLN A 171 24.41 8.75 -27.16
N LYS A 172 25.23 9.25 -28.08
CA LYS A 172 24.83 10.30 -29.03
C LYS A 172 23.90 9.81 -30.16
N GLU A 173 23.50 8.55 -30.13
CA GLU A 173 22.55 8.01 -31.09
C GLU A 173 21.12 8.24 -30.60
N LYS A 174 20.32 8.95 -31.38
CA LYS A 174 18.89 9.18 -31.08
C LYS A 174 18.12 7.87 -31.10
N LYS A 175 17.41 7.57 -30.01
CA LYS A 175 16.62 6.34 -29.86
C LYS A 175 15.18 6.65 -29.49
N ASN A 176 14.28 5.80 -29.96
CA ASN A 176 12.89 5.83 -29.54
C ASN A 176 12.71 4.92 -28.32
N ILE A 177 12.00 5.42 -27.32
CA ILE A 177 11.68 4.69 -26.09
C ILE A 177 10.18 4.47 -26.06
N SER A 178 9.77 3.24 -25.74
CA SER A 178 8.38 2.88 -25.52
C SER A 178 8.17 2.34 -24.11
N HIS A 179 6.98 2.56 -23.59
CA HIS A 179 6.54 1.99 -22.32
C HIS A 179 5.09 1.52 -22.40
N LEU A 180 4.76 0.54 -21.56
CA LEU A 180 3.41 0.04 -21.32
C LEU A 180 3.30 -0.32 -19.84
N PHE A 181 2.38 0.33 -19.14
CA PHE A 181 1.99 0.04 -17.77
C PHE A 181 0.49 -0.17 -17.74
N SER A 182 0.02 -1.32 -17.30
CA SER A 182 -1.41 -1.61 -17.34
C SER A 182 -1.86 -2.47 -16.19
N ASN A 183 -3.12 -2.30 -15.80
CA ASN A 183 -3.81 -3.14 -14.84
C ASN A 183 -5.20 -3.49 -15.39
N PHE A 184 -5.51 -4.78 -15.40
CA PHE A 184 -6.80 -5.32 -15.78
C PHE A 184 -7.33 -6.18 -14.64
N ASN A 185 -8.42 -5.77 -14.05
CA ASN A 185 -9.09 -6.50 -12.98
C ASN A 185 -10.45 -7.01 -13.44
N ILE A 186 -10.78 -8.24 -13.10
CA ILE A 186 -12.08 -8.88 -13.36
C ILE A 186 -12.59 -9.45 -12.04
N ASP A 187 -13.78 -9.04 -11.65
CA ASP A 187 -14.60 -9.75 -10.68
C ASP A 187 -15.27 -10.93 -11.41
N LEU A 188 -14.90 -12.15 -11.01
CA LEU A 188 -15.41 -13.38 -11.62
C LEU A 188 -16.84 -13.69 -11.20
N ASP A 189 -17.30 -13.08 -10.07
CA ASP A 189 -18.65 -13.22 -9.53
C ASP A 189 -19.08 -14.70 -9.43
N LEU A 190 -18.19 -15.51 -8.83
CA LEU A 190 -18.44 -16.94 -8.68
C LEU A 190 -19.48 -17.20 -7.60
N ASP A 191 -20.43 -18.08 -7.89
CA ASP A 191 -21.44 -18.52 -6.92
C ASP A 191 -20.76 -19.11 -5.67
N ASN A 192 -21.26 -18.76 -4.48
CA ASN A 192 -20.77 -19.17 -3.16
C ASN A 192 -19.42 -18.59 -2.74
N PHE A 193 -18.85 -17.64 -3.47
CA PHE A 193 -17.68 -16.89 -3.04
C PHE A 193 -18.09 -15.48 -2.55
N ILE A 194 -17.42 -15.01 -1.53
CA ILE A 194 -17.57 -13.64 -1.02
C ILE A 194 -16.91 -12.67 -1.99
N ASP A 195 -15.70 -13.01 -2.42
CA ASP A 195 -14.92 -12.28 -3.42
C ASP A 195 -14.23 -13.27 -4.35
N SER A 196 -14.18 -12.95 -5.63
CA SER A 196 -13.51 -13.76 -6.65
C SER A 196 -12.92 -12.87 -7.74
N ASP A 197 -11.62 -12.63 -7.68
CA ASP A 197 -10.92 -11.66 -8.51
C ASP A 197 -9.82 -12.30 -9.36
N LEU A 198 -9.70 -11.80 -10.57
CA LEU A 198 -8.55 -12.04 -11.44
C LEU A 198 -7.92 -10.70 -11.83
N ASN A 199 -6.63 -10.55 -11.55
CA ASN A 199 -5.88 -9.33 -11.84
C ASN A 199 -4.66 -9.62 -12.71
N LEU A 200 -4.57 -8.93 -13.86
CA LEU A 200 -3.43 -8.95 -14.77
C LEU A 200 -2.79 -7.56 -14.79
N PHE A 201 -1.52 -7.49 -14.47
CA PHE A 201 -0.76 -6.24 -14.54
C PHE A 201 0.54 -6.43 -15.31
N ILE A 202 0.90 -5.40 -16.08
CA ILE A 202 2.05 -5.39 -16.97
C ILE A 202 2.81 -4.09 -16.77
N GLU A 203 4.11 -4.21 -16.48
CA GLU A 203 5.05 -3.10 -16.50
C GLU A 203 6.17 -3.43 -17.50
N LYS A 204 6.31 -2.62 -18.54
CA LYS A 204 7.35 -2.82 -19.56
C LYS A 204 7.86 -1.51 -20.12
N THR A 205 9.18 -1.45 -20.31
CA THR A 205 9.86 -0.41 -21.06
C THR A 205 11.01 -1.02 -21.86
N ASN A 206 11.36 -0.41 -22.98
CA ASN A 206 12.50 -0.85 -23.79
C ASN A 206 13.83 -0.15 -23.43
N LYS A 207 13.85 0.71 -22.37
CA LYS A 207 15.04 1.43 -21.92
C LYS A 207 15.16 1.36 -20.40
N ASP A 208 16.31 0.85 -19.91
CA ASP A 208 16.55 0.60 -18.47
C ASP A 208 16.53 1.87 -17.61
N THR A 209 16.90 3.00 -18.20
CA THR A 209 16.94 4.29 -17.49
C THR A 209 15.64 5.10 -17.62
N PHE A 210 14.62 4.57 -18.31
CA PHE A 210 13.40 5.32 -18.61
C PHE A 210 12.72 5.87 -17.35
N LEU A 211 12.48 5.03 -16.36
CA LEU A 211 11.82 5.44 -15.11
C LEU A 211 12.65 6.44 -14.30
N LYS A 212 14.00 6.37 -14.37
CA LYS A 212 14.88 7.31 -13.67
C LYS A 212 14.89 8.70 -14.33
N VAL A 213 14.79 8.73 -15.64
CA VAL A 213 14.89 9.97 -16.43
C VAL A 213 13.54 10.68 -16.56
N PHE A 214 12.45 9.91 -16.82
CA PHE A 214 11.15 10.48 -17.16
C PHE A 214 10.13 10.44 -16.03
N ASN A 215 10.47 9.99 -14.82
CA ASN A 215 9.52 9.80 -13.73
C ASN A 215 8.64 11.03 -13.44
N SER A 216 9.22 12.23 -13.47
CA SER A 216 8.48 13.49 -13.23
C SER A 216 7.53 13.88 -14.37
N ASN A 217 7.71 13.31 -15.56
CA ASN A 217 6.88 13.56 -16.75
C ASN A 217 5.80 12.47 -16.95
N LEU A 218 5.90 11.35 -16.23
CA LEU A 218 4.87 10.30 -16.28
C LEU A 218 3.58 10.75 -15.62
N ILE A 219 2.44 10.31 -16.17
CA ILE A 219 1.13 10.48 -15.54
C ILE A 219 1.18 9.78 -14.17
N ASP A 220 0.80 10.50 -13.12
CA ASP A 220 0.71 9.96 -11.78
C ASP A 220 -0.65 9.26 -11.61
N ASN A 221 -0.65 7.94 -11.74
CA ASN A 221 -1.81 7.07 -11.65
C ASN A 221 -1.44 5.73 -11.01
N GLU A 222 -2.42 4.87 -10.76
CA GLU A 222 -2.26 3.58 -10.08
C GLU A 222 -1.36 2.57 -10.83
N VAL A 223 -1.19 2.71 -12.14
CA VAL A 223 -0.35 1.80 -12.95
C VAL A 223 1.07 2.31 -13.16
N LYS A 224 1.40 3.48 -12.65
CA LYS A 224 2.77 3.99 -12.67
C LYS A 224 3.67 3.12 -11.79
N PRO A 225 4.78 2.56 -12.31
CA PRO A 225 5.71 1.78 -11.52
C PRO A 225 6.19 2.55 -10.29
N LYS A 226 6.14 1.90 -9.12
CA LYS A 226 6.59 2.50 -7.85
C LYS A 226 8.10 2.42 -7.70
N ASP A 227 8.72 1.36 -8.25
CA ASP A 227 10.17 1.17 -8.23
C ASP A 227 10.76 1.56 -9.59
N SER A 228 11.76 2.43 -9.58
CA SER A 228 12.47 2.86 -10.78
C SER A 228 13.51 1.83 -11.28
N ASN A 229 13.80 0.80 -10.51
CA ASN A 229 14.82 -0.21 -10.79
C ASN A 229 14.24 -1.57 -11.14
N VAL A 230 13.02 -1.88 -10.74
CA VAL A 230 12.39 -3.19 -10.93
C VAL A 230 11.01 -3.02 -11.54
N LEU A 231 10.80 -3.67 -12.69
CA LEU A 231 9.49 -3.80 -13.32
C LEU A 231 8.82 -5.09 -12.84
N PHE A 232 7.53 -5.02 -12.59
CA PHE A 232 6.73 -6.12 -12.11
C PHE A 232 5.57 -6.42 -13.06
N SER A 233 5.45 -7.66 -13.51
CA SER A 233 4.34 -8.11 -14.33
C SER A 233 3.80 -9.44 -13.81
N GLY A 234 2.49 -9.65 -13.89
CA GLY A 234 1.94 -10.90 -13.39
C GLY A 234 0.45 -11.04 -13.56
N LEU A 235 -0.01 -12.25 -13.27
CA LEU A 235 -1.40 -12.64 -13.16
C LEU A 235 -1.63 -13.10 -11.72
N LYS A 236 -2.63 -12.53 -11.05
CA LYS A 236 -3.06 -12.92 -9.70
C LYS A 236 -4.52 -13.35 -9.73
N PHE A 237 -4.85 -14.38 -9.00
CA PHE A 237 -6.24 -14.70 -8.65
C PHE A 237 -6.42 -14.65 -7.15
N TYR A 238 -7.61 -14.28 -6.72
CA TYR A 238 -8.03 -14.22 -5.33
C TYR A 238 -9.44 -14.78 -5.21
N LEU A 239 -9.60 -15.81 -4.39
CA LEU A 239 -10.86 -16.51 -4.19
C LEU A 239 -11.12 -16.63 -2.69
N ASN A 240 -12.14 -15.94 -2.21
CA ASN A 240 -12.55 -15.91 -0.81
C ASN A 240 -13.91 -16.60 -0.66
N HIS A 241 -13.92 -17.78 -0.06
CA HIS A 241 -15.09 -18.56 0.30
C HIS A 241 -15.32 -18.50 1.82
N GLU A 242 -16.50 -18.86 2.32
CA GLU A 242 -16.79 -18.88 3.76
C GLU A 242 -15.82 -19.80 4.53
N ASP A 243 -15.46 -20.95 3.95
CA ASP A 243 -14.64 -21.97 4.59
C ASP A 243 -13.14 -21.86 4.29
N PHE A 244 -12.76 -21.24 3.18
CA PHE A 244 -11.36 -21.14 2.77
C PHE A 244 -11.08 -19.88 1.96
N LEU A 245 -9.81 -19.50 1.98
CA LEU A 245 -9.26 -18.45 1.14
C LEU A 245 -8.10 -19.04 0.34
N ILE A 246 -8.11 -18.81 -0.97
CA ILE A 246 -6.99 -19.16 -1.84
C ILE A 246 -6.61 -17.96 -2.70
N ASP A 247 -5.34 -17.62 -2.68
CA ASP A 247 -4.75 -16.66 -3.61
C ASP A 247 -3.52 -17.28 -4.29
N GLY A 248 -3.23 -16.82 -5.49
CA GLY A 248 -2.09 -17.33 -6.22
C GLY A 248 -1.88 -16.63 -7.54
N GLY A 249 -0.91 -17.15 -8.30
CA GLY A 249 -0.65 -16.53 -9.59
C GLY A 249 0.72 -16.84 -10.18
N LEU A 250 1.09 -15.97 -11.11
CA LEU A 250 2.34 -15.97 -11.84
C LEU A 250 2.95 -14.58 -11.72
N SER A 251 4.25 -14.48 -11.43
CA SER A 251 4.93 -13.19 -11.28
C SER A 251 6.27 -13.18 -12.00
N SER A 252 6.61 -12.07 -12.61
CA SER A 252 7.87 -11.79 -13.27
C SER A 252 8.42 -10.46 -12.79
N TYR A 253 9.66 -10.45 -12.35
CA TYR A 253 10.42 -9.28 -11.93
C TYR A 253 11.58 -9.06 -12.90
N GLU A 254 11.70 -7.83 -13.42
CA GLU A 254 12.78 -7.44 -14.32
C GLU A 254 13.60 -6.33 -13.64
N ASN A 255 14.83 -6.64 -13.20
CA ASN A 255 15.73 -5.68 -12.58
C ASN A 255 16.50 -4.91 -13.66
N LEU A 256 16.19 -3.63 -13.81
CA LEU A 256 16.76 -2.74 -14.84
C LEU A 256 18.25 -2.40 -14.62
N ASN A 257 18.77 -2.64 -13.42
CA ASN A 257 20.19 -2.40 -13.11
C ASN A 257 21.08 -3.61 -13.44
N LYS A 258 20.49 -4.77 -13.74
CA LYS A 258 21.19 -6.01 -14.04
C LYS A 258 21.15 -6.34 -15.52
N LYS A 259 22.08 -7.18 -15.96
CA LYS A 259 22.21 -7.61 -17.36
C LYS A 259 22.07 -9.11 -17.47
N ASN A 260 21.75 -9.62 -18.66
CA ASN A 260 21.65 -11.02 -19.00
C ASN A 260 20.68 -11.79 -18.11
N SER A 261 21.07 -12.98 -17.66
CA SER A 261 20.28 -13.88 -16.83
C SER A 261 19.91 -13.29 -15.46
N ASP A 262 20.79 -12.46 -14.89
CA ASP A 262 20.58 -11.86 -13.56
C ASP A 262 19.45 -10.82 -13.52
N ARG A 263 19.00 -10.39 -14.70
CA ARG A 263 17.94 -9.41 -14.87
C ARG A 263 16.56 -9.93 -14.44
N TYR A 264 16.29 -11.23 -14.63
CA TYR A 264 14.95 -11.78 -14.47
C TYR A 264 14.82 -12.72 -13.29
N GLN A 265 13.73 -12.55 -12.55
CA GLN A 265 13.24 -13.51 -11.58
C GLN A 265 11.77 -13.83 -11.90
N TYR A 266 11.46 -15.12 -11.97
CA TYR A 266 10.12 -15.62 -12.20
C TYR A 266 9.63 -16.42 -11.01
N ILE A 267 8.35 -16.25 -10.64
CA ILE A 267 7.64 -17.06 -9.65
C ILE A 267 6.44 -17.67 -10.36
N LEU A 268 6.56 -18.94 -10.80
CA LEU A 268 5.67 -19.59 -11.75
C LEU A 268 5.41 -21.05 -11.38
N PRO A 269 4.30 -21.42 -10.75
CA PRO A 269 3.31 -20.56 -10.06
C PRO A 269 3.69 -20.29 -8.60
N TYR A 270 2.83 -19.50 -7.92
CA TYR A 270 2.73 -19.49 -6.46
C TYR A 270 1.26 -19.62 -6.05
N TYR A 271 1.02 -20.12 -4.82
CA TYR A 271 -0.30 -20.14 -4.20
C TYR A 271 -0.20 -20.03 -2.68
N ASN A 272 -1.27 -19.52 -2.06
CA ASN A 272 -1.52 -19.54 -0.64
C ASN A 272 -2.95 -20.03 -0.43
N LEU A 273 -3.12 -21.03 0.41
CA LEU A 273 -4.41 -21.58 0.82
C LEU A 273 -4.50 -21.49 2.34
N SER A 274 -5.58 -20.97 2.85
CA SER A 274 -5.92 -21.00 4.27
C SER A 274 -7.34 -21.48 4.48
N THR A 275 -7.53 -22.36 5.45
CA THR A 275 -8.86 -22.86 5.84
C THR A 275 -8.91 -23.19 7.32
N ARG A 276 -10.05 -22.96 7.95
CA ARG A 276 -10.35 -23.47 9.28
C ARG A 276 -11.03 -24.82 9.15
N ILE A 277 -10.31 -25.89 9.54
CA ILE A 277 -10.82 -27.25 9.44
C ILE A 277 -11.85 -27.52 10.54
N TYR A 278 -11.61 -26.96 11.73
CA TYR A 278 -12.45 -27.21 12.88
C TYR A 278 -12.41 -26.04 13.87
N SER A 279 -13.58 -25.76 14.46
CA SER A 279 -13.72 -24.73 15.50
C SER A 279 -14.82 -25.16 16.49
N ASN A 280 -14.52 -25.17 17.79
CA ASN A 280 -15.45 -25.35 18.87
C ASN A 280 -14.97 -24.67 20.15
N ASP A 281 -15.68 -24.84 21.26
CA ASP A 281 -15.35 -24.25 22.57
C ASP A 281 -14.02 -24.77 23.18
N LEU A 282 -13.38 -25.76 22.58
CA LEU A 282 -12.08 -26.28 23.03
C LEU A 282 -10.92 -25.67 22.26
N GLY A 283 -11.20 -25.02 21.11
CA GLY A 283 -10.21 -24.41 20.28
C GLY A 283 -10.44 -24.57 18.79
N ASN A 284 -9.44 -24.17 18.01
CA ASN A 284 -9.46 -24.12 16.57
C ASN A 284 -8.36 -24.98 15.94
N VAL A 285 -8.67 -25.58 14.78
CA VAL A 285 -7.69 -26.24 13.93
C VAL A 285 -7.68 -25.53 12.59
N ASP A 286 -6.59 -24.83 12.31
CA ASP A 286 -6.38 -24.12 11.06
C ASP A 286 -5.36 -24.87 10.18
N PHE A 287 -5.58 -24.89 8.89
CA PHE A 287 -4.67 -25.41 7.89
C PHE A 287 -4.24 -24.31 6.93
N TYR A 288 -2.95 -24.22 6.72
CA TYR A 288 -2.34 -23.30 5.76
C TYR A 288 -1.41 -24.08 4.83
N SER A 289 -1.54 -23.84 3.53
CA SER A 289 -0.63 -24.40 2.54
C SER A 289 -0.16 -23.29 1.62
N ASN A 290 1.14 -23.18 1.42
CA ASN A 290 1.70 -22.28 0.44
C ASN A 290 2.75 -23.00 -0.41
N GLY A 291 2.84 -22.59 -1.66
CA GLY A 291 3.83 -23.14 -2.58
C GLY A 291 4.29 -22.08 -3.57
N ASN A 292 5.54 -22.20 -3.96
CA ASN A 292 6.10 -21.39 -5.02
C ASN A 292 7.17 -22.13 -5.80
N ASN A 293 7.32 -21.72 -7.06
CA ASN A 293 8.36 -22.19 -7.94
C ASN A 293 9.13 -20.96 -8.46
N VAL A 294 10.31 -20.73 -7.92
CA VAL A 294 11.13 -19.54 -8.18
C VAL A 294 12.26 -19.91 -9.11
N LEU A 295 12.33 -19.24 -10.26
CA LEU A 295 13.45 -19.31 -11.19
C LEU A 295 14.19 -17.98 -11.21
N GLN A 296 15.47 -18.01 -10.82
CA GLN A 296 16.36 -16.84 -10.84
C GLN A 296 17.54 -17.11 -11.78
N ASN A 297 18.03 -16.06 -12.42
CA ASN A 297 19.23 -16.12 -13.26
C ASN A 297 19.16 -17.22 -14.32
N THR A 298 17.95 -17.61 -14.75
CA THR A 298 17.65 -18.70 -15.70
C THR A 298 18.26 -20.06 -15.35
N ASN A 299 18.92 -20.18 -14.21
CA ASN A 299 19.70 -21.36 -13.80
C ASN A 299 19.43 -21.81 -12.36
N ASN A 300 18.99 -20.94 -11.49
CA ASN A 300 18.69 -21.26 -10.09
C ASN A 300 17.19 -21.50 -9.96
N LEU A 301 16.79 -22.74 -9.79
CA LEU A 301 15.40 -23.15 -9.61
C LEU A 301 15.18 -23.61 -8.19
N LYS A 302 14.14 -23.10 -7.54
CA LYS A 302 13.72 -23.53 -6.22
C LYS A 302 12.20 -23.70 -6.19
N THR A 303 11.77 -24.93 -5.89
CA THR A 303 10.37 -25.25 -5.62
C THR A 303 10.19 -25.54 -4.15
N THR A 304 9.23 -24.87 -3.52
CA THR A 304 8.91 -25.05 -2.10
C THR A 304 7.41 -25.22 -1.95
N ILE A 305 6.99 -26.22 -1.16
CA ILE A 305 5.60 -26.40 -0.72
C ILE A 305 5.63 -26.60 0.79
N VAL A 306 4.94 -25.73 1.51
CA VAL A 306 4.85 -25.78 2.97
C VAL A 306 3.40 -26.00 3.38
N ASN A 307 3.17 -27.03 4.17
CA ASN A 307 1.86 -27.36 4.74
C ASN A 307 1.93 -27.22 6.26
N ASN A 308 1.03 -26.43 6.82
CA ASN A 308 0.98 -26.11 8.23
C ASN A 308 -0.36 -26.51 8.82
N PHE A 309 -0.35 -27.27 9.92
CA PHE A 309 -1.50 -27.53 10.76
C PHE A 309 -1.27 -26.86 12.11
N LYS A 310 -2.16 -25.96 12.49
CA LYS A 310 -2.11 -25.24 13.74
C LYS A 310 -3.35 -25.55 14.58
N LEU A 311 -3.15 -26.17 15.72
CA LEU A 311 -4.16 -26.33 16.75
C LEU A 311 -3.90 -25.28 17.83
N THR A 312 -4.88 -24.47 18.13
CA THR A 312 -4.85 -23.47 19.21
C THR A 312 -6.04 -23.74 20.13
N SER A 313 -5.78 -24.13 21.37
CA SER A 313 -6.87 -24.26 22.34
C SER A 313 -7.37 -22.89 22.78
N ASP A 314 -8.62 -22.81 23.19
CA ASP A 314 -9.12 -21.67 23.93
C ASP A 314 -8.47 -21.56 25.31
N ASP A 315 -8.60 -20.39 25.97
CA ASP A 315 -8.10 -20.17 27.31
C ASP A 315 -8.82 -21.08 28.32
N TYR A 316 -8.12 -22.04 28.90
CA TYR A 316 -8.59 -22.85 29.99
C TYR A 316 -8.22 -22.22 31.33
N ILE A 317 -9.23 -21.81 32.11
CA ILE A 317 -9.01 -21.16 33.41
C ILE A 317 -8.86 -22.24 34.49
N ILE A 318 -7.63 -22.40 34.97
CA ILE A 318 -7.31 -23.26 36.11
C ILE A 318 -7.32 -22.41 37.37
N SER A 319 -8.08 -22.80 38.33
CA SER A 319 -8.13 -22.20 39.66
C SER A 319 -9.04 -20.97 39.80
N ARG A 320 -9.42 -20.70 41.07
CA ARG A 320 -10.22 -19.53 41.46
C ARG A 320 -9.47 -18.17 41.28
N PHE A 321 -8.17 -18.24 41.02
CA PHE A 321 -7.32 -17.05 40.84
C PHE A 321 -7.33 -16.54 39.41
N GLY A 322 -7.98 -17.23 38.46
CA GLY A 322 -8.07 -16.79 37.07
C GLY A 322 -6.80 -17.05 36.25
N LEU A 323 -6.06 -18.13 36.59
CA LEU A 323 -4.89 -18.54 35.82
C LEU A 323 -5.37 -19.09 34.46
N LYS A 324 -5.06 -18.37 33.40
CA LYS A 324 -5.36 -18.71 32.02
C LYS A 324 -4.25 -19.55 31.42
N ASN A 325 -4.63 -20.65 30.78
CA ASN A 325 -3.70 -21.53 30.10
C ASN A 325 -4.23 -21.85 28.71
N ASN A 326 -3.36 -21.87 27.72
CA ASN A 326 -3.66 -22.40 26.40
C ASN A 326 -2.57 -23.34 25.89
N LEU A 327 -2.97 -24.27 25.04
CA LEU A 327 -2.10 -25.23 24.37
C LEU A 327 -2.09 -24.92 22.89
N ASN A 328 -0.91 -24.75 22.34
CA ASN A 328 -0.68 -24.58 20.90
C ASN A 328 0.15 -25.76 20.38
N LEU A 329 -0.34 -26.42 19.35
CA LEU A 329 0.38 -27.45 18.61
C LEU A 329 0.49 -27.01 17.17
N TYR A 330 1.69 -27.03 16.64
CA TYR A 330 1.94 -26.63 15.28
C TYR A 330 2.78 -27.67 14.57
N PHE A 331 2.26 -28.21 13.46
CA PHE A 331 2.96 -29.12 12.57
C PHE A 331 3.24 -28.41 11.26
N LYS A 332 4.48 -28.46 10.81
CA LYS A 332 4.94 -27.89 9.55
C LYS A 332 5.59 -29.01 8.72
N ASN A 333 5.06 -29.24 7.53
CA ASN A 333 5.65 -30.10 6.54
C ASN A 333 6.26 -29.24 5.42
N VAL A 334 7.57 -29.32 5.23
CA VAL A 334 8.30 -28.54 4.23
C VAL A 334 8.81 -29.50 3.15
N ASN A 335 8.35 -29.29 1.93
CA ASN A 335 8.77 -30.04 0.76
C ASN A 335 9.57 -29.11 -0.16
N THR A 336 10.79 -29.52 -0.50
CA THR A 336 11.70 -28.69 -1.29
C THR A 336 12.45 -29.51 -2.35
N VAL A 337 12.70 -28.89 -3.47
CA VAL A 337 13.65 -29.33 -4.49
C VAL A 337 14.24 -28.09 -5.12
N ALA A 338 15.56 -28.09 -5.33
CA ALA A 338 16.21 -26.92 -5.89
C ALA A 338 17.37 -27.34 -6.83
N LYS A 339 17.74 -26.46 -7.72
CA LYS A 339 18.90 -26.60 -8.59
C LYS A 339 19.78 -25.38 -8.44
N ASN A 340 21.09 -25.61 -8.25
CA ASN A 340 22.08 -24.55 -7.99
C ASN A 340 21.75 -23.65 -6.81
N ASP A 341 21.14 -24.20 -5.76
CA ASP A 341 20.81 -23.49 -4.52
C ASP A 341 21.83 -23.87 -3.43
N PRO A 342 22.34 -22.90 -2.63
CA PRO A 342 23.35 -23.19 -1.60
C PRO A 342 22.80 -23.91 -0.37
N ILE A 343 21.46 -23.86 -0.14
CA ILE A 343 20.81 -24.37 1.06
C ILE A 343 20.04 -25.66 0.76
N TYR A 344 19.35 -25.72 -0.38
CA TYR A 344 18.42 -26.80 -0.71
C TYR A 344 19.03 -27.78 -1.70
N LYS A 345 18.68 -29.07 -1.55
CA LYS A 345 19.22 -30.16 -2.36
C LYS A 345 18.51 -30.26 -3.72
N GLU A 346 19.21 -30.83 -4.69
CA GLU A 346 18.65 -31.15 -6.01
C GLU A 346 17.67 -32.33 -5.99
N SER A 347 17.78 -33.23 -4.99
CA SER A 347 16.78 -34.27 -4.76
C SER A 347 15.61 -33.77 -3.94
N PRO A 348 14.37 -34.22 -4.22
CA PRO A 348 13.22 -33.87 -3.41
C PRO A 348 13.45 -34.20 -1.94
N GLN A 349 13.19 -33.24 -1.07
CA GLN A 349 13.26 -33.38 0.39
C GLN A 349 11.89 -33.12 0.97
N SER A 350 11.51 -33.92 1.97
CA SER A 350 10.29 -33.69 2.77
C SER A 350 10.68 -33.75 4.23
N GLU A 351 10.43 -32.65 4.95
CA GLU A 351 10.75 -32.50 6.36
C GLU A 351 9.47 -32.26 7.13
N LEU A 352 9.32 -32.93 8.27
CA LEU A 352 8.21 -32.72 9.19
C LEU A 352 8.75 -32.19 10.51
N MET A 353 8.22 -31.06 10.94
CA MET A 353 8.61 -30.38 12.17
C MET A 353 7.37 -30.17 13.03
N ASN A 354 7.56 -30.11 14.35
CA ASN A 354 6.48 -29.75 15.24
C ASN A 354 6.99 -28.86 16.37
N ILE A 355 6.13 -27.96 16.82
CA ILE A 355 6.33 -27.19 18.04
C ILE A 355 5.10 -27.31 18.93
N THR A 356 5.35 -27.60 20.20
CA THR A 356 4.34 -27.63 21.27
C THR A 356 4.59 -26.46 22.20
N GLU A 357 3.57 -25.69 22.48
CA GLU A 357 3.65 -24.55 23.39
C GLU A 357 2.52 -24.58 24.40
N ILE A 358 2.84 -24.34 25.67
CA ILE A 358 1.88 -24.05 26.71
C ILE A 358 2.12 -22.61 27.16
N GLN A 359 1.12 -21.77 26.96
CA GLN A 359 1.14 -20.39 27.49
C GLN A 359 0.28 -20.29 28.73
N THR A 360 0.80 -19.59 29.73
CA THR A 360 0.11 -19.32 30.99
C THR A 360 0.14 -17.83 31.27
N SER A 361 -0.97 -17.24 31.67
CA SER A 361 -1.05 -15.83 32.08
C SER A 361 -1.97 -15.66 33.27
N LEU A 362 -1.67 -14.67 34.11
CA LEU A 362 -2.47 -14.35 35.31
C LEU A 362 -2.84 -12.85 35.29
N PRO A 363 -3.89 -12.43 34.56
CA PRO A 363 -4.34 -11.05 34.57
C PRO A 363 -4.89 -10.65 35.95
N GLN A 364 -4.27 -9.67 36.59
CA GLN A 364 -4.71 -9.08 37.85
C GLN A 364 -5.25 -7.68 37.55
N ILE A 365 -6.55 -7.47 37.81
CA ILE A 365 -7.24 -6.23 37.47
C ILE A 365 -7.63 -5.47 38.73
N ARG A 366 -7.22 -4.22 38.82
CA ARG A 366 -7.67 -3.25 39.82
C ARG A 366 -8.42 -2.14 39.12
N LYS A 367 -9.72 -2.03 39.43
CA LYS A 367 -10.59 -1.04 38.81
C LYS A 367 -11.24 -0.15 39.87
N ASN A 368 -11.26 1.16 39.63
CA ASN A 368 -12.05 2.13 40.32
C ASN A 368 -12.77 3.07 39.32
N ASN A 369 -13.51 4.08 39.78
CA ASN A 369 -14.27 4.99 38.90
C ASN A 369 -13.38 5.89 38.04
N LEU A 370 -12.10 6.00 38.34
CA LEU A 370 -11.17 6.93 37.68
C LEU A 370 -10.19 6.17 36.78
N LYS A 371 -9.76 4.99 37.17
CA LYS A 371 -8.70 4.23 36.46
C LYS A 371 -8.90 2.71 36.49
N THR A 372 -8.36 2.08 35.47
CA THR A 372 -8.21 0.62 35.39
C THR A 372 -6.73 0.27 35.31
N GLU A 373 -6.23 -0.54 36.22
CA GLU A 373 -4.86 -1.07 36.22
C GLU A 373 -4.90 -2.56 35.96
N VAL A 374 -4.07 -3.04 35.06
CA VAL A 374 -3.96 -4.47 34.73
C VAL A 374 -2.50 -4.88 34.79
N LEU A 375 -2.19 -5.85 35.63
CA LEU A 375 -0.87 -6.50 35.69
C LEU A 375 -1.01 -7.93 35.23
N THR A 376 -0.27 -8.33 34.20
CA THR A 376 -0.38 -9.65 33.58
C THR A 376 1.00 -10.33 33.52
N PRO A 377 1.40 -11.08 34.54
CA PRO A 377 2.51 -12.02 34.39
C PRO A 377 2.18 -13.08 33.32
N LYS A 378 3.18 -13.39 32.50
CA LYS A 378 3.07 -14.34 31.38
C LYS A 378 4.23 -15.33 31.39
N LEU A 379 3.95 -16.55 30.98
CA LEU A 379 4.92 -17.61 30.85
C LEU A 379 4.56 -18.46 29.62
N SER A 380 5.57 -18.77 28.81
CA SER A 380 5.39 -19.71 27.67
C SER A 380 6.51 -20.76 27.73
N LEU A 381 6.08 -22.02 27.77
CA LEU A 381 6.94 -23.19 27.64
C LEU A 381 6.83 -23.73 26.23
N ARG A 382 7.96 -23.85 25.54
CA ARG A 382 8.05 -24.35 24.16
C ARG A 382 8.94 -25.58 24.09
N PHE A 383 8.54 -26.48 23.19
CA PHE A 383 9.30 -27.68 22.88
C PHE A 383 9.19 -27.99 21.39
N ASN A 384 10.33 -28.07 20.71
CA ASN A 384 10.48 -28.59 19.37
C ASN A 384 11.58 -29.66 19.41
N PRO A 385 11.27 -30.96 19.16
CA PRO A 385 12.25 -32.02 19.15
C PRO A 385 13.04 -32.14 17.83
N THR A 386 12.70 -31.34 16.81
CA THR A 386 13.31 -31.41 15.49
C THR A 386 14.41 -30.38 15.35
N ASP A 387 15.43 -30.70 14.56
CA ASP A 387 16.48 -29.75 14.21
C ASP A 387 15.93 -28.63 13.32
N MET A 388 16.54 -27.47 13.39
CA MET A 388 16.23 -26.35 12.51
C MET A 388 17.29 -26.18 11.43
N LYS A 389 16.90 -25.55 10.33
CA LYS A 389 17.83 -25.15 9.28
C LYS A 389 18.69 -23.96 9.75
N ASN A 390 19.87 -23.83 9.20
CA ASN A 390 20.77 -22.74 9.56
C ASN A 390 20.25 -21.41 9.00
N HIS A 391 19.83 -20.55 9.91
CA HIS A 391 19.36 -19.20 9.67
C HIS A 391 20.22 -18.14 10.36
N THR A 392 21.43 -18.47 10.77
CA THR A 392 22.37 -17.59 11.52
C THR A 392 22.48 -16.19 10.91
N ASN A 393 22.54 -16.12 9.57
CA ASN A 393 22.69 -14.87 8.82
C ASN A 393 21.35 -14.23 8.41
N SER A 394 20.23 -14.78 8.84
CA SER A 394 18.91 -14.15 8.59
C SER A 394 18.69 -13.02 9.57
N GLU A 395 18.08 -11.93 9.09
CA GLU A 395 17.71 -10.82 9.97
C GLU A 395 16.38 -11.12 10.67
N ARG A 396 16.36 -11.06 11.98
CA ARG A 396 15.13 -11.19 12.77
C ARG A 396 15.21 -10.40 14.07
N LYS A 397 14.38 -9.38 14.21
CA LYS A 397 14.25 -8.59 15.44
C LYS A 397 13.16 -9.17 16.35
N ILE A 398 13.50 -9.37 17.61
CA ILE A 398 12.56 -9.76 18.66
C ILE A 398 12.25 -8.54 19.52
N ASP A 399 10.98 -8.40 19.88
CA ASP A 399 10.46 -7.36 20.75
C ASP A 399 9.36 -7.92 21.68
N THR A 400 8.80 -7.07 22.52
CA THR A 400 7.74 -7.48 23.47
C THR A 400 6.42 -7.89 22.79
N ASN A 401 6.20 -7.53 21.51
CA ASN A 401 4.98 -7.86 20.78
C ASN A 401 5.07 -9.23 20.11
N ASN A 402 6.27 -9.67 19.71
CA ASN A 402 6.46 -10.94 19.01
C ASN A 402 7.10 -12.06 19.85
N ILE A 403 7.72 -11.77 20.98
CA ILE A 403 8.45 -12.75 21.81
C ILE A 403 7.59 -13.93 22.30
N PHE A 404 6.30 -13.71 22.54
CA PHE A 404 5.31 -14.75 22.91
C PHE A 404 4.61 -15.40 21.71
N SER A 405 4.87 -14.93 20.48
CA SER A 405 4.31 -15.51 19.27
C SER A 405 4.86 -16.91 19.01
N LEU A 406 4.01 -17.87 18.65
CA LEU A 406 4.42 -19.27 18.40
C LEU A 406 5.53 -19.34 17.33
N GLU A 407 5.46 -18.52 16.31
CA GLU A 407 6.46 -18.39 15.24
C GLU A 407 7.31 -17.13 15.38
N ARG A 408 7.82 -16.84 16.59
CA ARG A 408 8.57 -15.61 16.87
C ARG A 408 9.79 -15.37 15.97
N LEU A 409 10.40 -16.41 15.42
CA LEU A 409 11.49 -16.28 14.45
C LEU A 409 10.99 -15.96 13.02
N GLY A 410 9.72 -16.17 12.70
CA GLY A 410 9.13 -15.85 11.39
C GLY A 410 9.72 -16.65 10.22
N LEU A 411 10.25 -17.85 10.48
CA LEU A 411 10.89 -18.70 9.47
C LEU A 411 9.83 -19.48 8.68
N SER A 412 9.90 -19.38 7.35
CA SER A 412 8.93 -20.07 6.47
C SER A 412 9.16 -21.59 6.42
N ASP A 413 10.39 -22.05 6.57
CA ASP A 413 10.82 -23.42 6.32
C ASP A 413 11.45 -24.10 7.54
N SER A 414 11.34 -23.51 8.72
CA SER A 414 11.91 -24.04 9.95
C SER A 414 11.12 -23.54 11.17
N PHE A 415 11.28 -24.23 12.30
CA PHE A 415 10.89 -23.74 13.63
C PHE A 415 12.12 -23.61 14.53
N GLU A 416 12.01 -22.78 15.54
CA GLU A 416 12.96 -22.71 16.63
C GLU A 416 13.10 -24.09 17.30
N SER A 417 14.29 -24.68 17.27
CA SER A 417 14.56 -25.99 17.84
C SER A 417 14.72 -25.95 19.37
N GLY A 418 14.64 -27.13 19.99
CA GLY A 418 14.97 -27.33 21.41
C GLY A 418 13.84 -26.93 22.36
N LYS A 419 14.22 -26.55 23.60
CA LYS A 419 13.31 -26.17 24.68
C LYS A 419 13.58 -24.74 25.08
N SER A 420 12.52 -23.94 25.23
CA SER A 420 12.64 -22.59 25.74
C SER A 420 11.50 -22.23 26.71
N LEU A 421 11.85 -21.38 27.67
CA LEU A 421 10.94 -20.76 28.61
C LEU A 421 10.96 -19.25 28.38
N THR A 422 9.83 -18.68 27.98
CA THR A 422 9.66 -17.22 27.91
C THR A 422 8.96 -16.75 29.18
N VAL A 423 9.52 -15.76 29.85
CA VAL A 423 8.95 -15.12 31.03
C VAL A 423 8.74 -13.65 30.72
N GLY A 424 7.57 -13.11 31.07
CA GLY A 424 7.30 -11.70 30.88
C GLY A 424 6.21 -11.16 31.79
N VAL A 425 6.07 -9.86 31.79
CA VAL A 425 5.05 -9.13 32.52
C VAL A 425 4.60 -7.93 31.71
N ASP A 426 3.28 -7.76 31.60
CA ASP A 426 2.67 -6.57 31.03
C ASP A 426 1.96 -5.79 32.14
N TYR A 427 2.18 -4.51 32.21
CA TYR A 427 1.44 -3.58 33.07
C TYR A 427 0.77 -2.53 32.19
N LEU A 428 -0.50 -2.29 32.44
CA LEU A 428 -1.32 -1.30 31.76
C LEU A 428 -2.09 -0.47 32.79
N ASN A 429 -2.04 0.84 32.66
CA ASN A 429 -2.85 1.76 33.44
C ASN A 429 -3.61 2.69 32.49
N GLN A 430 -4.93 2.64 32.59
CA GLN A 430 -5.85 3.49 31.83
C GLN A 430 -6.56 4.45 32.79
N ASN A 431 -6.39 5.75 32.59
CA ASN A 431 -7.13 6.80 33.31
C ASN A 431 -8.33 7.22 32.46
N LEU A 432 -9.52 6.90 32.94
CA LEU A 432 -10.79 7.15 32.21
C LEU A 432 -11.23 8.62 32.26
N VAL A 433 -10.67 9.42 33.16
CA VAL A 433 -11.02 10.84 33.32
C VAL A 433 -10.13 11.74 32.48
N GLU A 434 -8.83 11.47 32.49
CA GLU A 434 -7.83 12.24 31.74
C GLU A 434 -7.61 11.69 30.33
N ASP A 435 -8.29 10.59 30.00
CA ASP A 435 -8.17 9.91 28.70
C ASP A 435 -6.71 9.64 28.33
N ASN A 436 -5.96 9.09 29.29
CA ASN A 436 -4.57 8.69 29.09
C ASN A 436 -4.34 7.24 29.46
N GLU A 437 -3.37 6.64 28.79
CA GLU A 437 -2.94 5.28 29.00
C GLU A 437 -1.42 5.21 29.04
N TYR A 438 -0.87 4.45 29.99
CA TYR A 438 0.52 4.07 29.93
C TYR A 438 0.70 2.57 30.20
N GLY A 439 1.61 1.98 29.47
CA GLY A 439 1.94 0.56 29.53
C GLY A 439 3.43 0.33 29.67
N VAL A 440 3.78 -0.76 30.37
CA VAL A 440 5.14 -1.27 30.43
C VAL A 440 5.09 -2.77 30.17
N LYS A 441 5.94 -3.25 29.27
CA LYS A 441 6.10 -4.67 28.98
C LYS A 441 7.56 -5.05 29.14
N LEU A 442 7.82 -6.20 29.76
CA LEU A 442 9.16 -6.76 29.91
C LEU A 442 9.09 -8.26 29.62
N ALA A 443 10.06 -8.79 28.89
CA ALA A 443 10.16 -10.22 28.63
C ALA A 443 11.58 -10.67 28.32
N THR A 444 11.89 -11.92 28.65
CA THR A 444 13.15 -12.60 28.29
C THR A 444 12.92 -14.08 28.03
N VAL A 445 13.85 -14.73 27.34
CA VAL A 445 13.80 -16.15 27.01
C VAL A 445 14.97 -16.89 27.61
N TYR A 446 14.69 -18.03 28.23
CA TYR A 446 15.68 -19.00 28.71
C TYR A 446 15.61 -20.26 27.83
N ARG A 447 16.74 -20.75 27.39
CA ARG A 447 16.90 -21.98 26.62
C ARG A 447 17.71 -23.01 27.44
N ASN A 448 17.47 -24.27 27.14
CA ASN A 448 18.24 -25.35 27.81
C ASN A 448 19.66 -25.49 27.24
N THR A 449 19.89 -25.05 25.99
CA THR A 449 21.18 -25.11 25.28
C THR A 449 21.25 -23.98 24.26
N ASN A 450 22.47 -23.56 23.90
CA ASN A 450 22.70 -22.69 22.76
C ASN A 450 22.21 -23.34 21.47
N GLU A 451 21.79 -22.54 20.49
CA GLU A 451 21.37 -22.98 19.16
C GLU A 451 21.96 -22.04 18.10
N ASP A 452 23.04 -22.48 17.48
CA ASP A 452 23.81 -21.66 16.56
C ASP A 452 23.09 -21.40 15.21
N SER A 453 22.04 -22.18 14.91
CA SER A 453 21.23 -22.02 13.68
C SER A 453 20.20 -20.89 13.76
N ILE A 454 19.98 -20.32 14.93
CA ILE A 454 19.06 -19.19 15.16
C ILE A 454 19.66 -17.88 14.64
N PRO A 455 18.87 -16.98 14.01
CA PRO A 455 19.32 -15.65 13.62
C PRO A 455 20.00 -14.89 14.77
N LEU A 456 21.24 -14.45 14.56
CA LEU A 456 22.03 -13.76 15.60
C LEU A 456 21.35 -12.47 16.07
N THR A 457 20.74 -11.74 15.15
CA THR A 457 20.02 -10.49 15.44
C THR A 457 18.80 -10.67 16.34
N SER A 458 18.29 -11.92 16.49
CA SER A 458 17.20 -12.23 17.41
C SER A 458 17.63 -12.31 18.87
N THR A 459 18.93 -12.51 19.15
CA THR A 459 19.54 -12.80 20.46
C THR A 459 19.01 -14.06 21.17
N LEU A 460 18.21 -14.88 20.48
CA LEU A 460 17.62 -16.12 21.02
C LEU A 460 18.54 -17.33 20.88
N ASN A 461 19.71 -17.19 20.30
CA ASN A 461 20.67 -18.28 20.03
C ASN A 461 21.42 -18.75 21.29
N LYS A 462 21.42 -17.97 22.38
CA LYS A 462 22.09 -18.27 23.67
C LYS A 462 21.12 -18.87 24.67
N GLU A 463 21.66 -19.42 25.78
CA GLU A 463 20.86 -19.95 26.89
C GLU A 463 19.95 -18.89 27.53
N LYS A 464 20.35 -17.61 27.50
CA LYS A 464 19.55 -16.49 27.92
C LYS A 464 19.55 -15.42 26.83
N SER A 465 18.37 -14.94 26.43
CA SER A 465 18.23 -13.83 25.50
C SER A 465 18.44 -12.48 26.18
N TYR A 466 18.50 -11.42 25.41
CA TYR A 466 18.39 -10.07 25.94
C TYR A 466 17.08 -9.89 26.71
N LEU A 467 17.06 -8.89 27.61
CA LEU A 467 15.82 -8.40 28.21
C LEU A 467 15.16 -7.42 27.25
N PHE A 468 13.99 -7.78 26.74
CA PHE A 468 13.18 -6.93 25.86
C PHE A 468 12.19 -6.13 26.69
N GLY A 469 12.08 -4.84 26.42
CA GLY A 469 11.16 -3.94 27.10
C GLY A 469 10.44 -3.01 26.15
N ALA A 470 9.23 -2.60 26.53
CA ALA A 470 8.48 -1.54 25.87
C ALA A 470 7.80 -0.64 26.90
N ILE A 471 7.80 0.66 26.63
CA ILE A 471 7.07 1.68 27.40
C ILE A 471 6.20 2.42 26.42
N ASN A 472 4.88 2.40 26.67
CA ASN A 472 3.90 3.06 25.85
C ASN A 472 3.19 4.13 26.65
N PHE A 473 3.03 5.30 26.07
CA PHE A 473 2.22 6.37 26.63
C PHE A 473 1.30 6.95 25.55
N LYS A 474 0.00 6.96 25.83
CA LYS A 474 -1.00 7.55 24.95
C LYS A 474 -1.81 8.58 25.74
N GLN A 475 -1.98 9.79 25.18
CA GLN A 475 -2.80 10.87 25.72
C GLN A 475 -3.88 11.21 24.69
N SER A 476 -5.11 10.68 24.86
CA SER A 476 -6.17 10.86 23.87
C SER A 476 -5.69 10.52 22.44
N ASP A 477 -6.15 11.27 21.45
CA ASP A 477 -5.64 11.22 20.08
C ASP A 477 -4.54 12.26 19.80
N PHE A 478 -4.10 12.94 20.82
CA PHE A 478 -3.15 14.04 20.74
C PHE A 478 -1.68 13.56 20.71
N LEU A 479 -1.32 12.57 21.53
CA LEU A 479 0.05 12.11 21.71
C LEU A 479 0.07 10.59 21.85
N ASN A 480 0.92 9.94 21.05
CA ASN A 480 1.28 8.53 21.22
C ASN A 480 2.81 8.43 21.22
N LEU A 481 3.35 7.87 22.28
CA LEU A 481 4.79 7.61 22.46
C LEU A 481 5.00 6.13 22.70
N GLU A 482 5.86 5.52 21.90
CA GLU A 482 6.33 4.15 22.09
C GLU A 482 7.86 4.13 22.17
N TYR A 483 8.39 3.54 23.23
CA TYR A 483 9.81 3.30 23.42
C TYR A 483 10.05 1.81 23.57
N ASN A 484 10.81 1.20 22.67
CA ASN A 484 11.20 -0.20 22.72
C ASN A 484 12.70 -0.30 22.93
N PHE A 485 13.14 -1.29 23.72
CA PHE A 485 14.55 -1.54 23.97
C PHE A 485 14.87 -3.02 24.13
N ALA A 486 16.14 -3.38 23.86
CA ALA A 486 16.72 -4.67 24.17
C ALA A 486 18.03 -4.46 24.93
N ALA A 487 18.12 -5.01 26.15
CA ALA A 487 19.28 -4.90 27.03
C ALA A 487 20.00 -6.24 27.16
N ASN A 488 21.33 -6.23 27.07
CA ASN A 488 22.18 -7.40 27.26
C ASN A 488 22.30 -7.81 28.73
N ASP A 489 23.10 -8.85 29.04
CA ASP A 489 23.32 -9.35 30.40
C ASP A 489 24.06 -8.36 31.31
N ASP A 490 24.80 -7.42 30.74
CA ASP A 490 25.49 -6.35 31.45
C ASP A 490 24.60 -5.13 31.70
N ASN A 491 23.30 -5.21 31.34
CA ASN A 491 22.28 -4.15 31.38
C ASN A 491 22.60 -2.97 30.46
N GLU A 492 23.40 -3.18 29.43
CA GLU A 492 23.62 -2.21 28.38
C GLU A 492 22.48 -2.32 27.34
N ILE A 493 21.90 -1.20 26.96
CA ILE A 493 20.88 -1.15 25.92
C ILE A 493 21.61 -1.15 24.58
N ASN A 494 21.47 -2.26 23.82
CA ASN A 494 22.11 -2.43 22.54
C ASN A 494 21.22 -1.95 21.40
N ASP A 495 19.91 -2.19 21.52
CA ASP A 495 18.94 -1.78 20.52
C ASP A 495 17.84 -0.96 21.18
N HIS A 496 17.49 0.18 20.60
CA HIS A 496 16.32 0.91 21.04
C HIS A 496 15.65 1.69 19.90
N SER A 497 14.34 1.90 20.05
CA SER A 497 13.57 2.72 19.14
C SER A 497 12.58 3.60 19.88
N ILE A 498 12.39 4.82 19.38
CA ILE A 498 11.39 5.78 19.86
C ILE A 498 10.48 6.11 18.69
N GLU A 499 9.20 5.93 18.87
CA GLU A 499 8.18 6.38 17.93
C GLU A 499 7.27 7.37 18.67
N LEU A 500 7.10 8.56 18.08
CA LEU A 500 6.28 9.63 18.64
C LEU A 500 5.34 10.15 17.57
N ASP A 501 4.04 10.01 17.80
CA ASP A 501 2.98 10.61 17.01
C ASP A 501 2.37 11.79 17.76
N LEU A 502 2.34 12.94 17.14
CA LEU A 502 1.76 14.16 17.70
C LEU A 502 0.74 14.74 16.73
N THR A 503 -0.50 14.95 17.23
CA THR A 503 -1.60 15.55 16.48
C THR A 503 -2.15 16.75 17.24
N ILE A 504 -1.94 17.96 16.73
CA ILE A 504 -2.46 19.21 17.31
C ILE A 504 -3.30 19.93 16.25
N ASN A 505 -4.62 19.87 16.38
CA ASN A 505 -5.55 20.40 15.37
C ASN A 505 -5.25 19.82 13.96
N ASN A 506 -4.80 20.66 13.04
CA ASN A 506 -4.44 20.28 11.67
C ASN A 506 -2.94 19.95 11.48
N PHE A 507 -2.15 20.04 12.56
CA PHE A 507 -0.73 19.71 12.55
C PHE A 507 -0.55 18.26 13.00
N VAL A 508 -0.07 17.40 12.10
CA VAL A 508 0.25 16.01 12.36
C VAL A 508 1.74 15.82 12.09
N THR A 509 2.47 15.28 13.05
CA THR A 509 3.87 14.94 12.89
C THR A 509 4.18 13.58 13.50
N ASN A 510 5.06 12.85 12.84
CA ASN A 510 5.62 11.59 13.30
C ASN A 510 7.14 11.74 13.43
N PHE A 511 7.69 11.27 14.53
CA PHE A 511 9.12 11.18 14.76
C PHE A 511 9.46 9.72 15.06
N ASN A 512 10.41 9.17 14.29
CA ASN A 512 10.89 7.81 14.48
C ASN A 512 12.42 7.85 14.56
N PHE A 513 12.95 7.25 15.64
CA PHE A 513 14.37 7.09 15.88
C PHE A 513 14.67 5.63 16.18
N ILE A 514 15.67 5.07 15.53
CA ILE A 514 16.13 3.69 15.73
C ILE A 514 17.65 3.73 15.88
N GLU A 515 18.14 3.07 16.92
CA GLU A 515 19.56 2.78 17.10
C GLU A 515 19.74 1.28 17.29
N GLU A 516 20.65 0.71 16.52
CA GLU A 516 20.98 -0.72 16.54
C GLU A 516 22.48 -0.84 16.85
N GLY A 517 22.80 -1.57 17.91
CA GLY A 517 24.15 -1.78 18.44
C GLY A 517 24.92 -2.95 17.81
#